data_a6a6ee151171298c399c030f2b3daa58
#
_entry.id   a6a6ee151171298c399c030f2b3daa58
#
_cell.length_a   1.000
_cell.length_b   1.000
_cell.length_c   1.000
_cell.angle_alpha   90.00
_cell.angle_beta   90.00
_cell.angle_gamma   90.00
#
_symmetry.space_group_name_H-M   'P 1'
#
loop_
_entity.id
_entity.type
_entity.pdbx_description
1 polymer ?
#
loop_
_entity_poly.entity_id
_entity_poly.type
_entity_poly.pdbx_seq_one_letter_code
_entity_poly.pdbx_strand_id
1 'polypeptide(L)'
;MLIPATQAHAARHMEVALQDDQVFLNQSWYGRAKAFQKAEQLGVTRLRVNFIWAREIRGAKRRHAPKDPGYNWYHFDSLIDEAAAHGIRIEMTLTGPAPAWATGNHRMGVYKPRASAFKRFVRDVVTHFKGRVDRYSIWNEPNWKSWLKPHRSAPHLYKLLYLAGYREIKHIDPKAKVLIGETSPQARGRAGMAPLTFLRRMVGHSHLFADGYAHHPYDYARSPHKRSKGRNDVTIATLGRLTHQLSVLRRKHRLRTRTGHVLPLYLTEYGYFAKGPRWLGNKRRAAYLRKGFQIALHNPSVREMTQYTLVAPPHGAVWDTSLVSSTGAPSSAFRSLSSWTLGAVRVGGIARAPR
;
A
#
# COMPACT_ATOMS: atom_id res chain seq x y z
N MET A 1 13.94 5.58 43.30
CA MET A 1 12.70 5.86 42.57
C MET A 1 12.77 5.16 41.22
N LEU A 2 12.12 4.00 41.08
CA LEU A 2 12.03 3.25 39.82
C LEU A 2 10.95 3.90 38.99
N ILE A 3 11.32 4.47 37.83
CA ILE A 3 10.38 4.96 36.83
C ILE A 3 9.66 3.74 36.25
N PRO A 4 8.34 3.63 36.33
CA PRO A 4 7.64 2.50 35.74
C PRO A 4 7.84 2.53 34.21
N ALA A 5 8.35 1.43 33.65
CA ALA A 5 8.40 1.22 32.21
C ALA A 5 6.97 1.31 31.66
N THR A 6 6.69 2.37 30.91
CA THR A 6 5.44 2.50 30.16
C THR A 6 5.29 1.30 29.25
N GLN A 7 4.37 0.39 29.60
CA GLN A 7 3.99 -0.70 28.70
C GLN A 7 3.52 -0.09 27.37
N ALA A 8 4.29 -0.32 26.34
CA ALA A 8 3.92 0.06 24.99
C ALA A 8 2.62 -0.69 24.64
N HIS A 9 1.49 0.01 24.62
CA HIS A 9 0.21 -0.56 24.21
C HIS A 9 0.35 -1.03 22.76
N ALA A 10 0.21 -2.34 22.54
CA ALA A 10 0.14 -2.91 21.21
C ALA A 10 -0.99 -2.25 20.40
N ALA A 11 -0.81 -2.16 19.07
CA ALA A 11 -1.86 -1.68 18.17
C ALA A 11 -3.04 -2.67 18.23
N ARG A 12 -4.02 -2.39 19.08
CA ARG A 12 -5.24 -3.21 19.14
C ARG A 12 -5.92 -3.14 17.77
N HIS A 13 -6.20 -4.31 17.17
CA HIS A 13 -6.90 -4.47 15.89
C HIS A 13 -6.10 -4.05 14.63
N MET A 14 -4.78 -4.29 14.58
CA MET A 14 -4.03 -4.19 13.32
C MET A 14 -4.60 -5.20 12.29
N GLU A 15 -4.96 -4.71 11.10
CA GLU A 15 -5.35 -5.57 9.99
C GLU A 15 -4.11 -6.27 9.42
N VAL A 16 -4.24 -7.55 9.08
CA VAL A 16 -3.30 -8.28 8.23
C VAL A 16 -3.84 -8.22 6.82
N ALA A 17 -3.08 -7.62 5.92
CA ALA A 17 -3.45 -7.49 4.53
C ALA A 17 -2.52 -8.28 3.61
N LEU A 18 -2.96 -8.51 2.39
CA LEU A 18 -2.24 -9.22 1.35
C LEU A 18 -2.41 -8.49 0.02
N GLN A 19 -1.35 -8.45 -0.78
CA GLN A 19 -1.40 -7.97 -2.16
C GLN A 19 -0.76 -8.99 -3.08
N ASP A 20 -1.50 -9.41 -4.11
CA ASP A 20 -0.99 -10.17 -5.25
C ASP A 20 -1.95 -10.00 -6.44
N ASP A 21 -1.83 -8.88 -7.15
CA ASP A 21 -2.72 -8.54 -8.27
C ASP A 21 -2.69 -9.60 -9.37
N GLN A 22 -1.55 -10.28 -9.55
CA GLN A 22 -1.42 -11.31 -10.60
C GLN A 22 -2.26 -12.54 -10.30
N VAL A 23 -2.47 -12.85 -9.04
CA VAL A 23 -3.22 -14.01 -8.59
C VAL A 23 -4.68 -13.66 -8.31
N PHE A 24 -4.93 -12.63 -7.51
CA PHE A 24 -6.28 -12.28 -7.10
C PHE A 24 -7.08 -11.57 -8.21
N LEU A 25 -6.46 -10.64 -8.92
CA LEU A 25 -7.14 -9.87 -9.95
C LEU A 25 -7.04 -10.53 -11.34
N ASN A 26 -5.83 -10.84 -11.78
CA ASN A 26 -5.58 -11.32 -13.15
C ASN A 26 -5.73 -12.83 -13.30
N GLN A 27 -5.67 -13.62 -12.23
CA GLN A 27 -5.68 -15.10 -12.23
C GLN A 27 -4.67 -15.71 -13.22
N SER A 28 -3.47 -15.11 -13.30
CA SER A 28 -2.50 -15.35 -14.38
C SER A 28 -1.96 -16.79 -14.40
N TRP A 29 -1.70 -17.40 -13.21
CA TRP A 29 -1.13 -18.76 -13.12
C TRP A 29 -1.60 -19.54 -11.90
N TYR A 30 -2.43 -18.96 -11.04
CA TYR A 30 -2.93 -19.59 -9.84
C TYR A 30 -4.39 -19.26 -9.62
N GLY A 31 -5.21 -20.26 -9.30
CA GLY A 31 -6.65 -20.06 -9.13
C GLY A 31 -6.99 -19.22 -7.90
N ARG A 32 -7.86 -18.22 -8.07
CA ARG A 32 -8.25 -17.25 -7.05
C ARG A 32 -8.85 -17.92 -5.82
N ALA A 33 -9.70 -18.92 -5.97
CA ALA A 33 -10.29 -19.66 -4.86
C ALA A 33 -9.22 -20.31 -3.95
N LYS A 34 -8.18 -20.92 -4.54
CA LYS A 34 -7.03 -21.46 -3.78
C LYS A 34 -6.24 -20.34 -3.09
N ALA A 35 -6.14 -19.16 -3.71
CA ALA A 35 -5.47 -18.01 -3.11
C ALA A 35 -6.24 -17.48 -1.90
N PHE A 36 -7.59 -17.43 -1.94
CA PHE A 36 -8.41 -17.07 -0.79
C PHE A 36 -8.25 -18.04 0.38
N GLN A 37 -8.22 -19.35 0.12
CA GLN A 37 -7.91 -20.35 1.17
C GLN A 37 -6.55 -20.10 1.84
N LYS A 38 -5.53 -19.67 1.08
CA LYS A 38 -4.22 -19.30 1.63
C LYS A 38 -4.28 -17.98 2.41
N ALA A 39 -5.06 -17.01 1.95
CA ALA A 39 -5.27 -15.74 2.64
C ALA A 39 -5.95 -15.97 4.01
N GLU A 40 -6.97 -16.82 4.08
CA GLU A 40 -7.63 -17.22 5.33
C GLU A 40 -6.65 -17.90 6.30
N GLN A 41 -5.81 -18.83 5.82
CA GLN A 41 -4.76 -19.47 6.62
C GLN A 41 -3.73 -18.48 7.18
N LEU A 42 -3.57 -17.33 6.56
CA LEU A 42 -2.72 -16.22 7.03
C LEU A 42 -3.47 -15.23 7.94
N GLY A 43 -4.76 -15.41 8.18
CA GLY A 43 -5.58 -14.48 8.95
C GLY A 43 -5.76 -13.13 8.26
N VAL A 44 -5.76 -13.12 6.92
CA VAL A 44 -5.94 -11.91 6.11
C VAL A 44 -7.37 -11.40 6.24
N THR A 45 -7.51 -10.10 6.49
CA THR A 45 -8.80 -9.41 6.60
C THR A 45 -9.01 -8.35 5.52
N ARG A 46 -7.97 -8.11 4.71
CA ARG A 46 -7.99 -7.12 3.63
C ARG A 46 -7.10 -7.54 2.47
N LEU A 47 -7.55 -7.28 1.24
CA LEU A 47 -6.70 -7.29 0.05
C LEU A 47 -6.43 -5.86 -0.40
N ARG A 48 -5.16 -5.54 -0.65
CA ARG A 48 -4.77 -4.35 -1.41
C ARG A 48 -4.69 -4.71 -2.88
N VAL A 49 -5.32 -3.91 -3.74
CA VAL A 49 -5.31 -4.08 -5.19
C VAL A 49 -4.99 -2.77 -5.89
N ASN A 50 -4.24 -2.85 -7.00
CA ASN A 50 -3.94 -1.68 -7.81
C ASN A 50 -4.94 -1.52 -8.94
N PHE A 51 -5.68 -0.42 -8.96
CA PHE A 51 -6.42 0.01 -10.14
C PHE A 51 -5.49 0.86 -11.02
N ILE A 52 -4.89 0.22 -12.02
CA ILE A 52 -3.87 0.84 -12.88
C ILE A 52 -4.54 1.60 -14.01
N TRP A 53 -4.62 2.93 -13.90
CA TRP A 53 -5.40 3.80 -14.78
C TRP A 53 -5.28 3.49 -16.27
N ALA A 54 -4.05 3.41 -16.83
CA ALA A 54 -3.86 3.15 -18.26
C ALA A 54 -4.13 1.70 -18.68
N ARG A 55 -4.20 0.77 -17.74
CA ARG A 55 -4.50 -0.65 -18.02
C ARG A 55 -6.00 -0.87 -18.13
N GLU A 56 -6.76 -0.22 -17.25
CA GLU A 56 -8.18 -0.49 -17.05
C GLU A 56 -9.09 0.39 -17.93
N ILE A 57 -8.51 1.21 -18.80
CA ILE A 57 -9.25 2.14 -19.65
C ILE A 57 -9.01 1.86 -21.14
N ARG A 58 -10.05 1.91 -21.93
CA ARG A 58 -9.94 1.84 -23.41
C ARG A 58 -9.28 3.10 -23.95
N GLY A 59 -8.48 2.96 -25.00
CA GLY A 59 -7.86 4.09 -25.66
C GLY A 59 -6.74 4.79 -24.88
N ALA A 60 -6.09 4.08 -23.93
CA ALA A 60 -5.00 4.63 -23.12
C ALA A 60 -3.82 5.20 -23.95
N LYS A 61 -3.59 4.72 -25.17
CA LYS A 61 -2.54 5.21 -26.08
C LYS A 61 -2.97 6.41 -26.94
N ARG A 62 -4.26 6.79 -26.96
CA ARG A 62 -4.75 7.94 -27.74
C ARG A 62 -4.16 9.25 -27.22
N ARG A 63 -3.96 10.24 -28.10
CA ARG A 63 -3.48 11.59 -27.72
C ARG A 63 -4.57 12.46 -27.08
N HIS A 64 -5.82 12.20 -27.41
CA HIS A 64 -7.01 12.91 -26.91
C HIS A 64 -7.85 12.00 -26.03
N ALA A 65 -8.41 12.58 -24.97
CA ALA A 65 -9.30 11.83 -24.09
C ALA A 65 -10.55 11.39 -24.86
N PRO A 66 -10.96 10.12 -24.74
CA PRO A 66 -12.26 9.70 -25.27
C PRO A 66 -13.40 10.36 -24.49
N LYS A 67 -14.55 10.57 -25.15
CA LYS A 67 -15.78 11.07 -24.49
C LYS A 67 -16.19 10.10 -23.37
N ASP A 68 -16.27 8.81 -23.71
CA ASP A 68 -16.45 7.69 -22.78
C ASP A 68 -15.18 6.83 -22.76
N PRO A 69 -14.45 6.80 -21.65
CA PRO A 69 -13.22 6.04 -21.55
C PRO A 69 -13.43 4.53 -21.47
N GLY A 70 -14.62 4.02 -21.15
CA GLY A 70 -14.93 2.59 -21.06
C GLY A 70 -13.91 1.83 -20.22
N TYR A 71 -14.29 1.46 -19.00
CA TYR A 71 -13.42 0.74 -18.08
C TYR A 71 -13.64 -0.76 -18.14
N ASN A 72 -12.62 -1.54 -17.81
CA ASN A 72 -12.72 -2.98 -17.61
C ASN A 72 -13.04 -3.28 -16.13
N TRP A 73 -14.33 -3.23 -15.78
CA TRP A 73 -14.79 -3.42 -14.41
C TRP A 73 -14.80 -4.88 -13.97
N TYR A 74 -15.03 -5.81 -14.90
CA TYR A 74 -15.34 -7.21 -14.60
C TYR A 74 -14.36 -7.89 -13.63
N HIS A 75 -13.05 -7.69 -13.80
CA HIS A 75 -12.06 -8.33 -12.94
C HIS A 75 -12.15 -7.83 -11.48
N PHE A 76 -12.42 -6.54 -11.32
CA PHE A 76 -12.57 -5.93 -9.99
C PHE A 76 -13.89 -6.28 -9.34
N ASP A 77 -14.99 -6.25 -10.09
CA ASP A 77 -16.32 -6.65 -9.60
C ASP A 77 -16.29 -8.08 -9.09
N SER A 78 -15.81 -9.02 -9.91
CA SER A 78 -15.68 -10.43 -9.54
C SER A 78 -14.76 -10.64 -8.32
N LEU A 79 -13.64 -9.89 -8.23
CA LEU A 79 -12.75 -9.99 -7.09
C LEU A 79 -13.40 -9.46 -5.81
N ILE A 80 -14.08 -8.32 -5.88
CA ILE A 80 -14.70 -7.66 -4.71
C ILE A 80 -15.81 -8.54 -4.15
N ASP A 81 -16.65 -9.15 -5.02
CA ASP A 81 -17.74 -10.02 -4.61
C ASP A 81 -17.22 -11.30 -3.95
N GLU A 82 -16.18 -11.92 -4.54
CA GLU A 82 -15.54 -13.11 -3.96
C GLU A 82 -14.83 -12.78 -2.64
N ALA A 83 -14.12 -11.64 -2.55
CA ALA A 83 -13.49 -11.20 -1.31
C ALA A 83 -14.53 -10.98 -0.19
N ALA A 84 -15.68 -10.38 -0.52
CA ALA A 84 -16.77 -10.17 0.42
C ALA A 84 -17.34 -11.51 0.94
N ALA A 85 -17.47 -12.53 0.07
CA ALA A 85 -17.90 -13.87 0.47
C ALA A 85 -16.92 -14.54 1.45
N HIS A 86 -15.62 -14.17 1.41
CA HIS A 86 -14.60 -14.61 2.36
C HIS A 86 -14.44 -13.67 3.58
N GLY A 87 -15.31 -12.65 3.74
CA GLY A 87 -15.19 -11.65 4.81
C GLY A 87 -13.93 -10.77 4.69
N ILE A 88 -13.33 -10.67 3.50
CA ILE A 88 -12.12 -9.91 3.22
C ILE A 88 -12.50 -8.59 2.54
N ARG A 89 -12.04 -7.45 3.11
CA ARG A 89 -12.30 -6.12 2.56
C ARG A 89 -11.24 -5.74 1.53
N ILE A 90 -11.57 -4.75 0.70
CA ILE A 90 -10.66 -4.25 -0.34
C ILE A 90 -10.11 -2.87 0.06
N GLU A 91 -8.80 -2.71 -0.10
CA GLU A 91 -8.13 -1.41 -0.25
C GLU A 91 -7.72 -1.25 -1.72
N MET A 92 -8.19 -0.19 -2.36
CA MET A 92 -7.91 0.05 -3.77
C MET A 92 -6.94 1.21 -3.95
N THR A 93 -5.78 0.94 -4.55
CA THR A 93 -4.78 1.95 -4.91
C THR A 93 -5.07 2.48 -6.31
N LEU A 94 -5.52 3.72 -6.42
CA LEU A 94 -5.78 4.39 -7.70
C LEU A 94 -4.46 4.95 -8.25
N THR A 95 -3.85 4.27 -9.23
CA THR A 95 -2.46 4.52 -9.61
C THR A 95 -2.20 4.61 -11.11
N GLY A 96 -0.99 5.08 -11.46
CA GLY A 96 -0.46 5.05 -12.81
C GLY A 96 0.12 3.68 -13.22
N PRO A 97 0.60 3.58 -14.47
CA PRO A 97 0.77 4.67 -15.43
C PRO A 97 -0.54 5.32 -15.87
N ALA A 98 -0.45 6.62 -16.22
CA ALA A 98 -1.57 7.36 -16.78
C ALA A 98 -1.68 7.16 -18.30
N PRO A 99 -2.89 7.26 -18.88
CA PRO A 99 -3.07 7.26 -20.33
C PRO A 99 -2.31 8.39 -21.00
N ALA A 100 -1.97 8.25 -22.29
CA ALA A 100 -1.18 9.21 -23.04
C ALA A 100 -1.81 10.61 -23.04
N TRP A 101 -3.12 10.69 -23.20
CA TRP A 101 -3.86 11.96 -23.18
C TRP A 101 -3.89 12.64 -21.80
N ALA A 102 -3.55 11.92 -20.72
CA ALA A 102 -3.53 12.43 -19.35
C ALA A 102 -2.11 12.77 -18.85
N THR A 103 -1.09 12.67 -19.68
CA THR A 103 0.31 13.00 -19.33
C THR A 103 0.79 14.29 -19.98
N GLY A 104 1.85 14.89 -19.43
CA GLY A 104 2.42 16.12 -19.95
C GLY A 104 3.23 15.97 -21.24
N ASN A 105 3.57 14.74 -21.61
CA ASN A 105 4.33 14.44 -22.85
C ASN A 105 3.52 13.66 -23.88
N HIS A 106 2.22 13.49 -23.67
CA HIS A 106 1.31 12.73 -24.53
C HIS A 106 1.77 11.28 -24.84
N ARG A 107 2.49 10.66 -23.89
CA ARG A 107 2.87 9.24 -23.90
C ARG A 107 2.31 8.56 -22.66
N MET A 108 1.74 7.38 -22.81
CA MET A 108 1.30 6.57 -21.69
C MET A 108 2.46 6.38 -20.69
N GLY A 109 2.23 6.72 -19.41
CA GLY A 109 3.30 6.64 -18.42
C GLY A 109 3.07 7.48 -17.18
N VAL A 110 4.16 7.88 -16.56
CA VAL A 110 4.18 8.54 -15.24
C VAL A 110 4.73 9.98 -15.30
N TYR A 111 4.85 10.55 -16.49
CA TYR A 111 5.40 11.89 -16.69
C TYR A 111 4.32 12.97 -16.58
N LYS A 112 4.36 13.78 -15.53
CA LYS A 112 3.42 14.88 -15.27
C LYS A 112 1.94 14.46 -15.51
N PRO A 113 1.41 13.45 -14.81
CA PRO A 113 0.00 13.11 -14.92
C PRO A 113 -0.86 14.32 -14.53
N ARG A 114 -1.90 14.60 -15.33
CA ARG A 114 -2.76 15.77 -15.16
C ARG A 114 -3.80 15.53 -14.08
N ALA A 115 -3.78 16.33 -13.02
CA ALA A 115 -4.68 16.16 -11.88
C ALA A 115 -6.17 16.31 -12.25
N SER A 116 -6.51 17.17 -13.25
CA SER A 116 -7.89 17.30 -13.74
C SER A 116 -8.40 16.03 -14.44
N ALA A 117 -7.53 15.35 -15.18
CA ALA A 117 -7.86 14.09 -15.80
C ALA A 117 -7.93 12.95 -14.75
N PHE A 118 -7.02 12.95 -13.77
CA PHE A 118 -7.04 12.02 -12.65
C PHE A 118 -8.31 12.17 -11.80
N LYS A 119 -8.78 13.40 -11.59
CA LYS A 119 -10.05 13.69 -10.93
C LYS A 119 -11.22 12.94 -11.57
N ARG A 120 -11.34 12.98 -12.91
CA ARG A 120 -12.41 12.25 -13.64
C ARG A 120 -12.28 10.75 -13.47
N PHE A 121 -11.07 10.22 -13.63
CA PHE A 121 -10.77 8.81 -13.39
C PHE A 121 -11.19 8.37 -11.99
N VAL A 122 -10.82 9.11 -10.95
CA VAL A 122 -11.20 8.80 -9.57
C VAL A 122 -12.72 8.83 -9.40
N ARG A 123 -13.39 9.83 -10.00
CA ARG A 123 -14.86 9.92 -9.97
C ARG A 123 -15.51 8.66 -10.52
N ASP A 124 -15.09 8.23 -11.71
CA ASP A 124 -15.67 7.07 -12.38
C ASP A 124 -15.48 5.80 -11.53
N VAL A 125 -14.25 5.56 -11.04
CA VAL A 125 -13.93 4.39 -10.22
C VAL A 125 -14.70 4.40 -8.90
N VAL A 126 -14.72 5.51 -8.19
CA VAL A 126 -15.39 5.58 -6.86
C VAL A 126 -16.90 5.53 -6.99
N THR A 127 -17.47 6.08 -8.06
CA THR A 127 -18.90 5.94 -8.34
C THR A 127 -19.28 4.48 -8.57
N HIS A 128 -18.47 3.75 -9.35
CA HIS A 128 -18.72 2.34 -9.65
C HIS A 128 -18.62 1.45 -8.38
N PHE A 129 -17.64 1.70 -7.52
CA PHE A 129 -17.40 0.86 -6.33
C PHE A 129 -17.95 1.45 -5.02
N LYS A 130 -18.79 2.48 -5.09
CA LYS A 130 -19.39 3.10 -3.89
C LYS A 130 -20.07 2.07 -2.99
N GLY A 131 -19.70 2.08 -1.71
CA GLY A 131 -20.21 1.15 -0.70
C GLY A 131 -19.62 -0.27 -0.76
N ARG A 132 -18.84 -0.62 -1.79
CA ARG A 132 -18.17 -1.93 -1.94
C ARG A 132 -16.67 -1.87 -1.59
N VAL A 133 -16.04 -0.70 -1.75
CA VAL A 133 -14.64 -0.43 -1.38
C VAL A 133 -14.63 0.65 -0.31
N ASP A 134 -14.15 0.32 0.88
CA ASP A 134 -14.17 1.19 2.06
C ASP A 134 -12.87 2.00 2.26
N ARG A 135 -11.83 1.73 1.44
CA ARG A 135 -10.52 2.38 1.54
C ARG A 135 -9.87 2.54 0.18
N TYR A 136 -9.40 3.76 -0.08
CA TYR A 136 -8.66 4.11 -1.28
C TYR A 136 -7.30 4.70 -0.91
N SER A 137 -6.27 4.39 -1.68
CA SER A 137 -5.00 5.12 -1.64
C SER A 137 -4.69 5.76 -2.99
N ILE A 138 -3.96 6.87 -2.97
CA ILE A 138 -3.70 7.67 -4.15
C ILE A 138 -2.27 7.49 -4.60
N TRP A 139 -2.12 6.96 -5.83
CA TRP A 139 -0.87 6.68 -6.51
C TRP A 139 -0.07 5.55 -5.83
N ASN A 140 1.05 5.14 -6.45
CA ASN A 140 2.00 4.19 -5.88
C ASN A 140 3.41 4.79 -5.92
N GLU A 141 4.18 4.65 -4.86
CA GLU A 141 5.57 5.08 -4.67
C GLU A 141 5.94 6.42 -5.36
N PRO A 142 5.18 7.51 -5.10
CA PRO A 142 5.38 8.78 -5.82
C PRO A 142 6.75 9.41 -5.57
N ASN A 143 7.47 8.95 -4.56
CA ASN A 143 8.83 9.36 -4.26
C ASN A 143 9.90 8.61 -5.09
N TRP A 144 9.50 7.62 -5.91
CA TRP A 144 10.36 6.85 -6.80
C TRP A 144 10.15 7.25 -8.27
N LYS A 145 11.24 7.47 -9.02
CA LYS A 145 11.17 7.98 -10.41
C LYS A 145 10.43 7.07 -11.39
N SER A 146 10.33 5.77 -11.09
CA SER A 146 9.60 4.83 -11.93
C SER A 146 8.09 5.02 -11.83
N TRP A 147 7.61 5.67 -10.75
CA TRP A 147 6.19 5.89 -10.52
C TRP A 147 5.74 7.34 -10.72
N LEU A 148 6.64 8.33 -10.60
CA LEU A 148 6.26 9.73 -10.85
C LEU A 148 7.45 10.55 -11.37
N LYS A 149 7.26 11.21 -12.51
CA LYS A 149 8.28 12.01 -13.19
C LYS A 149 7.75 13.42 -13.51
N PRO A 150 8.64 14.43 -13.54
CA PRO A 150 10.05 14.40 -13.09
C PRO A 150 10.16 14.32 -11.57
N HIS A 151 11.15 13.57 -11.06
CA HIS A 151 11.25 13.27 -9.62
C HIS A 151 11.46 14.52 -8.73
N ARG A 152 12.09 15.58 -9.26
CA ARG A 152 12.27 16.85 -8.53
C ARG A 152 10.93 17.53 -8.23
N SER A 153 9.97 17.44 -9.15
CA SER A 153 8.62 18.00 -9.01
C SER A 153 7.62 16.99 -8.44
N ALA A 154 8.03 15.74 -8.22
CA ALA A 154 7.13 14.66 -7.77
C ALA A 154 6.35 15.01 -6.49
N PRO A 155 6.90 15.68 -5.46
CA PRO A 155 6.11 16.07 -4.28
C PRO A 155 4.95 17.00 -4.62
N HIS A 156 5.16 17.97 -5.49
CA HIS A 156 4.11 18.90 -5.95
C HIS A 156 3.09 18.20 -6.83
N LEU A 157 3.54 17.41 -7.82
CA LEU A 157 2.65 16.67 -8.71
C LEU A 157 1.77 15.69 -7.92
N TYR A 158 2.35 14.96 -6.98
CA TYR A 158 1.61 14.04 -6.12
C TYR A 158 0.57 14.78 -5.26
N LYS A 159 0.93 15.94 -4.68
CA LYS A 159 -0.03 16.76 -3.93
C LYS A 159 -1.25 17.14 -4.78
N LEU A 160 -1.06 17.51 -6.05
CA LEU A 160 -2.16 17.83 -6.95
C LEU A 160 -3.05 16.61 -7.24
N LEU A 161 -2.44 15.43 -7.49
CA LEU A 161 -3.17 14.18 -7.69
C LEU A 161 -3.94 13.80 -6.42
N TYR A 162 -3.28 13.87 -5.25
CA TYR A 162 -3.89 13.57 -3.98
C TYR A 162 -5.13 14.45 -3.70
N LEU A 163 -4.99 15.77 -3.84
CA LEU A 163 -6.09 16.71 -3.62
C LEU A 163 -7.25 16.45 -4.57
N ALA A 164 -6.95 16.16 -5.84
CA ALA A 164 -7.98 15.82 -6.83
C ALA A 164 -8.72 14.54 -6.43
N GLY A 165 -7.99 13.47 -6.09
CA GLY A 165 -8.57 12.19 -5.68
C GLY A 165 -9.32 12.29 -4.35
N TYR A 166 -8.71 12.88 -3.32
CA TYR A 166 -9.31 13.05 -1.99
C TYR A 166 -10.67 13.73 -2.04
N ARG A 167 -10.76 14.86 -2.78
CA ARG A 167 -12.00 15.62 -2.90
C ARG A 167 -13.11 14.82 -3.57
N GLU A 168 -12.79 14.11 -4.66
CA GLU A 168 -13.78 13.27 -5.36
C GLU A 168 -14.24 12.10 -4.51
N ILE A 169 -13.31 11.38 -3.87
CA ILE A 169 -13.69 10.26 -3.01
C ILE A 169 -14.60 10.74 -1.88
N LYS A 170 -14.22 11.82 -1.18
CA LYS A 170 -15.02 12.35 -0.06
C LYS A 170 -16.34 12.98 -0.49
N HIS A 171 -16.47 13.40 -1.74
CA HIS A 171 -17.72 13.89 -2.31
C HIS A 171 -18.70 12.74 -2.62
N ILE A 172 -18.18 11.65 -3.22
CA ILE A 172 -18.99 10.52 -3.69
C ILE A 172 -19.30 9.55 -2.54
N ASP A 173 -18.27 9.19 -1.77
CA ASP A 173 -18.35 8.30 -0.62
C ASP A 173 -17.63 8.91 0.60
N PRO A 174 -18.30 9.73 1.39
CA PRO A 174 -17.73 10.38 2.58
C PRO A 174 -17.21 9.40 3.64
N LYS A 175 -17.77 8.17 3.67
CA LYS A 175 -17.38 7.14 4.65
C LYS A 175 -16.08 6.42 4.25
N ALA A 176 -15.77 6.34 2.97
CA ALA A 176 -14.55 5.69 2.51
C ALA A 176 -13.29 6.40 3.06
N LYS A 177 -12.32 5.62 3.52
CA LYS A 177 -11.02 6.15 3.97
C LYS A 177 -10.14 6.47 2.78
N VAL A 178 -9.40 7.58 2.88
CA VAL A 178 -8.45 8.02 1.84
C VAL A 178 -7.07 8.13 2.43
N LEU A 179 -6.15 7.30 1.94
CA LEU A 179 -4.76 7.28 2.38
C LEU A 179 -3.90 8.21 1.52
N ILE A 180 -2.95 8.88 2.16
CA ILE A 180 -1.92 9.71 1.54
C ILE A 180 -0.56 9.04 1.74
N GLY A 181 0.34 9.14 0.75
CA GLY A 181 1.72 8.68 0.91
C GLY A 181 2.12 7.61 -0.08
N GLU A 182 1.84 6.33 0.20
CA GLU A 182 2.29 5.19 -0.61
C GLU A 182 3.80 5.27 -0.92
N THR A 183 4.60 5.70 0.07
CA THR A 183 6.00 6.00 -0.17
C THR A 183 6.90 4.79 -0.01
N SER A 184 7.86 4.60 -0.94
CA SER A 184 8.94 3.62 -0.80
C SER A 184 9.87 3.98 0.37
N PRO A 185 10.57 3.01 0.98
CA PRO A 185 11.33 3.21 2.23
C PRO A 185 12.55 4.10 2.07
N GLN A 186 13.09 4.14 0.87
CA GLN A 186 14.29 4.91 0.52
C GLN A 186 14.33 5.15 -0.97
N ALA A 187 14.75 6.34 -1.38
CA ALA A 187 15.06 6.65 -2.76
C ALA A 187 16.08 7.79 -2.76
N ARG A 188 17.20 7.63 -3.47
CA ARG A 188 18.32 8.58 -3.39
C ARG A 188 18.81 8.97 -4.77
N GLY A 189 19.29 10.20 -4.87
CA GLY A 189 19.91 10.73 -6.06
C GLY A 189 18.95 10.68 -7.26
N ARG A 190 19.42 10.09 -8.34
CA ARG A 190 18.63 9.99 -9.59
C ARG A 190 17.46 8.99 -9.52
N ALA A 191 17.39 8.14 -8.49
CA ALA A 191 16.32 7.15 -8.34
C ALA A 191 15.02 7.76 -7.79
N GLY A 192 15.12 8.83 -7.01
CA GLY A 192 13.96 9.47 -6.41
C GLY A 192 14.32 10.28 -5.16
N MET A 193 13.41 10.34 -4.20
CA MET A 193 13.53 11.15 -2.99
C MET A 193 13.23 10.28 -1.75
N ALA A 194 14.03 10.45 -0.69
CA ALA A 194 13.78 9.76 0.58
C ALA A 194 12.40 10.15 1.15
N PRO A 195 11.65 9.21 1.77
CA PRO A 195 10.23 9.41 2.10
C PRO A 195 9.95 10.60 3.02
N LEU A 196 10.78 10.88 4.04
CA LEU A 196 10.55 12.03 4.91
C LEU A 196 10.86 13.37 4.20
N THR A 197 11.82 13.39 3.29
CA THR A 197 12.07 14.58 2.44
C THR A 197 10.90 14.80 1.49
N PHE A 198 10.40 13.73 0.88
CA PHE A 198 9.22 13.78 0.01
C PHE A 198 8.01 14.31 0.79
N LEU A 199 7.69 13.73 1.94
CA LEU A 199 6.57 14.13 2.79
C LEU A 199 6.64 15.62 3.14
N ARG A 200 7.77 16.11 3.62
CA ARG A 200 7.92 17.54 3.97
C ARG A 200 7.74 18.47 2.76
N ARG A 201 8.31 18.11 1.60
CA ARG A 201 8.17 18.88 0.37
C ARG A 201 6.76 18.85 -0.20
N MET A 202 6.10 17.69 -0.13
CA MET A 202 4.71 17.51 -0.57
C MET A 202 3.75 18.38 0.25
N VAL A 203 3.88 18.32 1.56
CA VAL A 203 3.02 19.11 2.46
C VAL A 203 3.36 20.60 2.36
N GLY A 204 4.64 20.97 2.49
CA GLY A 204 5.08 22.36 2.45
C GLY A 204 4.32 23.24 3.43
N HIS A 205 3.74 24.33 2.94
CA HIS A 205 2.88 25.23 3.70
C HIS A 205 1.37 24.89 3.62
N SER A 206 0.99 23.84 2.90
CA SER A 206 -0.41 23.45 2.70
C SER A 206 -1.04 22.88 3.98
N HIS A 207 -2.36 22.99 4.09
CA HIS A 207 -3.18 22.33 5.10
C HIS A 207 -3.91 21.17 4.42
N LEU A 208 -3.48 19.93 4.73
CA LEU A 208 -4.00 18.71 4.11
C LEU A 208 -4.71 17.84 5.14
N PHE A 209 -5.76 17.17 4.68
CA PHE A 209 -6.46 16.15 5.44
C PHE A 209 -6.29 14.79 4.77
N ALA A 210 -6.20 13.73 5.58
CA ALA A 210 -6.21 12.34 5.16
C ALA A 210 -6.77 11.46 6.28
N ASP A 211 -7.15 10.22 5.96
CA ASP A 211 -7.62 9.27 6.97
C ASP A 211 -6.48 8.34 7.46
N GLY A 212 -5.35 8.35 6.78
CA GLY A 212 -4.14 7.63 7.13
C GLY A 212 -2.98 7.92 6.21
N TYR A 213 -1.78 7.49 6.62
CA TYR A 213 -0.56 7.57 5.81
C TYR A 213 -0.11 6.18 5.39
N ALA A 214 -0.05 5.93 4.09
CA ALA A 214 0.40 4.68 3.50
C ALA A 214 1.92 4.69 3.24
N HIS A 215 2.59 3.58 3.54
CA HIS A 215 4.04 3.46 3.43
C HIS A 215 4.50 2.02 3.20
N HIS A 216 5.57 1.82 2.42
CA HIS A 216 6.19 0.54 2.12
C HIS A 216 7.53 0.40 2.89
N PRO A 217 7.57 -0.17 4.11
CA PRO A 217 8.73 -0.12 4.98
C PRO A 217 9.76 -1.23 4.71
N TYR A 218 10.00 -1.63 3.46
CA TYR A 218 10.92 -2.70 3.11
C TYR A 218 12.32 -2.53 3.69
N ASP A 219 12.85 -3.60 4.26
CA ASP A 219 14.26 -3.70 4.68
C ASP A 219 15.14 -4.34 3.59
N TYR A 220 14.52 -4.89 2.54
CA TYR A 220 15.14 -5.70 1.48
C TYR A 220 15.81 -6.96 2.04
N ALA A 221 17.16 -6.96 2.20
CA ALA A 221 17.92 -8.09 2.74
C ALA A 221 18.44 -7.83 4.16
N ARG A 222 18.06 -6.71 4.79
CA ARG A 222 18.55 -6.36 6.13
C ARG A 222 17.62 -6.90 7.21
N SER A 223 18.18 -7.09 8.42
CA SER A 223 17.39 -7.44 9.60
C SER A 223 16.32 -6.35 9.86
N PRO A 224 15.09 -6.74 10.27
CA PRO A 224 14.01 -5.80 10.62
C PRO A 224 14.31 -4.96 11.87
N HIS A 225 15.40 -5.26 12.58
CA HIS A 225 15.92 -4.42 13.68
C HIS A 225 16.98 -3.42 13.22
N LYS A 226 17.55 -3.60 12.03
CA LYS A 226 18.65 -2.75 11.56
C LYS A 226 18.15 -1.41 11.04
N ARG A 227 18.44 -0.35 11.77
CA ARG A 227 18.07 1.02 11.38
C ARG A 227 18.70 1.41 10.04
N SER A 228 17.95 2.09 9.20
CA SER A 228 18.49 2.66 7.97
C SER A 228 19.49 3.78 8.27
N LYS A 229 20.58 3.84 7.47
CA LYS A 229 21.64 4.88 7.64
C LYS A 229 21.13 6.28 7.27
N GLY A 230 20.28 6.42 6.28
CA GLY A 230 19.74 7.71 5.85
C GLY A 230 18.73 8.26 6.86
N ARG A 231 18.95 9.49 7.34
CA ARG A 231 18.07 10.14 8.32
C ARG A 231 16.63 10.31 7.85
N ASN A 232 16.44 10.41 6.54
CA ASN A 232 15.12 10.59 5.92
C ASN A 232 14.52 9.30 5.35
N ASP A 233 15.22 8.15 5.49
CA ASP A 233 14.70 6.84 5.14
C ASP A 233 13.78 6.33 6.23
N VAL A 234 12.78 5.54 5.83
CA VAL A 234 11.86 4.86 6.74
C VAL A 234 11.76 3.40 6.33
N THR A 235 12.30 2.52 7.15
CA THR A 235 12.13 1.06 7.07
C THR A 235 11.37 0.61 8.28
N ILE A 236 11.05 -0.69 8.39
CA ILE A 236 10.31 -1.21 9.54
C ILE A 236 11.00 -0.86 10.88
N ALA A 237 12.35 -0.90 10.93
CA ALA A 237 13.15 -0.53 12.10
C ALA A 237 13.09 0.97 12.43
N THR A 238 12.60 1.81 11.55
CA THR A 238 12.65 3.27 11.70
C THR A 238 11.30 3.96 11.53
N LEU A 239 10.19 3.21 11.68
CA LEU A 239 8.82 3.75 11.63
C LEU A 239 8.61 4.93 12.58
N GLY A 240 9.28 4.94 13.73
CA GLY A 240 9.25 6.05 14.68
C GLY A 240 9.65 7.41 14.08
N ARG A 241 10.49 7.42 13.03
CA ARG A 241 10.82 8.67 12.31
C ARG A 241 9.61 9.23 11.57
N LEU A 242 8.79 8.35 10.99
CA LEU A 242 7.58 8.73 10.26
C LEU A 242 6.50 9.18 11.22
N THR A 243 6.23 8.43 12.29
CA THR A 243 5.26 8.83 13.32
C THR A 243 5.61 10.16 13.95
N HIS A 244 6.89 10.41 14.26
CA HIS A 244 7.37 11.70 14.75
C HIS A 244 7.10 12.82 13.74
N GLN A 245 7.46 12.62 12.46
CA GLN A 245 7.24 13.63 11.42
C GLN A 245 5.74 13.95 11.23
N LEU A 246 4.88 12.95 11.27
CA LEU A 246 3.42 13.13 11.20
C LEU A 246 2.90 13.90 12.42
N SER A 247 3.40 13.61 13.62
CA SER A 247 3.08 14.38 14.83
C SER A 247 3.50 15.84 14.71
N VAL A 248 4.69 16.13 14.18
CA VAL A 248 5.16 17.51 13.92
C VAL A 248 4.21 18.23 12.94
N LEU A 249 3.84 17.57 11.84
CA LEU A 249 2.93 18.14 10.84
C LEU A 249 1.53 18.38 11.41
N ARG A 250 1.05 17.49 12.27
CA ARG A 250 -0.23 17.66 12.97
C ARG A 250 -0.21 18.87 13.91
N ARG A 251 0.82 19.00 14.76
CA ARG A 251 0.96 20.17 15.66
C ARG A 251 1.02 21.51 14.90
N LYS A 252 1.61 21.50 13.71
CA LYS A 252 1.64 22.67 12.80
C LYS A 252 0.36 22.82 11.97
N HIS A 253 -0.67 22.02 12.20
CA HIS A 253 -1.92 21.98 11.44
C HIS A 253 -1.74 21.74 9.92
N ARG A 254 -0.59 21.17 9.48
CA ARG A 254 -0.25 20.99 8.06
C ARG A 254 -0.79 19.71 7.46
N LEU A 255 -0.78 18.61 8.25
CA LEU A 255 -1.32 17.32 7.83
C LEU A 255 -1.93 16.62 9.04
N ARG A 256 -3.22 16.29 8.97
CA ARG A 256 -3.99 15.71 10.07
C ARG A 256 -5.26 15.02 9.57
N THR A 257 -5.92 14.25 10.42
CA THR A 257 -7.28 13.78 10.14
C THR A 257 -8.26 14.96 10.21
N ARG A 258 -9.47 14.77 9.66
CA ARG A 258 -10.54 15.78 9.80
C ARG A 258 -10.89 16.09 11.24
N THR A 259 -10.76 15.11 12.13
CA THR A 259 -10.97 15.24 13.59
C THR A 259 -9.76 15.81 14.34
N GLY A 260 -8.71 16.25 13.61
CA GLY A 260 -7.54 16.92 14.19
C GLY A 260 -6.46 15.98 14.77
N HIS A 261 -6.59 14.66 14.60
CA HIS A 261 -5.61 13.67 15.09
C HIS A 261 -4.42 13.48 14.15
N VAL A 262 -3.35 12.88 14.70
CA VAL A 262 -2.22 12.39 13.91
C VAL A 262 -2.69 11.26 13.01
N LEU A 263 -2.19 11.21 11.76
CA LEU A 263 -2.54 10.13 10.84
C LEU A 263 -2.04 8.78 11.35
N PRO A 264 -2.89 7.76 11.41
CA PRO A 264 -2.44 6.38 11.59
C PRO A 264 -1.65 5.90 10.37
N LEU A 265 -0.81 4.86 10.57
CA LEU A 265 0.00 4.26 9.54
C LEU A 265 -0.67 3.01 8.96
N TYR A 266 -0.61 2.90 7.65
CA TYR A 266 -0.97 1.72 6.87
C TYR A 266 0.30 1.28 6.13
N LEU A 267 0.80 0.08 6.45
CA LEU A 267 2.02 -0.46 5.86
C LEU A 267 1.61 -1.33 4.67
N THR A 268 1.38 -0.67 3.55
CA THR A 268 0.64 -1.17 2.39
C THR A 268 1.44 -2.08 1.46
N GLU A 269 2.75 -2.23 1.69
CA GLU A 269 3.58 -3.28 1.09
C GLU A 269 4.75 -3.65 2.00
N TYR A 270 4.96 -4.95 2.21
CA TYR A 270 6.13 -5.49 2.91
C TYR A 270 6.40 -6.93 2.50
N GLY A 271 7.66 -7.34 2.54
CA GLY A 271 8.08 -8.70 2.27
C GLY A 271 9.58 -8.85 2.21
N TYR A 272 10.05 -10.09 2.23
CA TYR A 272 11.44 -10.48 2.01
C TYR A 272 11.54 -11.37 0.77
N PHE A 273 12.57 -11.18 -0.01
CA PHE A 273 12.79 -11.92 -1.25
C PHE A 273 12.81 -13.44 -1.04
N ALA A 274 12.07 -14.14 -1.88
CA ALA A 274 11.96 -15.60 -1.87
C ALA A 274 13.10 -16.27 -2.65
N LYS A 275 13.70 -15.55 -3.59
CA LYS A 275 14.79 -15.99 -4.47
C LYS A 275 15.73 -14.82 -4.83
N GLY A 276 16.78 -15.12 -5.55
CA GLY A 276 17.70 -14.14 -6.14
C GLY A 276 18.73 -13.56 -5.15
N PRO A 277 19.46 -12.50 -5.57
CA PRO A 277 20.64 -11.99 -4.81
C PRO A 277 20.30 -11.41 -3.42
N ARG A 278 19.03 -11.10 -3.16
CA ARG A 278 18.58 -10.60 -1.85
C ARG A 278 17.93 -11.64 -0.98
N TRP A 279 17.94 -12.90 -1.40
CA TRP A 279 17.40 -14.01 -0.62
C TRP A 279 18.29 -14.31 0.59
N LEU A 280 17.65 -14.49 1.73
CA LEU A 280 18.32 -14.69 3.03
C LEU A 280 18.37 -16.17 3.48
N GLY A 281 17.91 -17.09 2.65
CA GLY A 281 17.62 -18.47 3.04
C GLY A 281 16.29 -18.58 3.78
N ASN A 282 15.68 -19.76 3.71
CA ASN A 282 14.30 -19.99 4.17
C ASN A 282 14.10 -19.69 5.67
N LYS A 283 15.01 -20.16 6.54
CA LYS A 283 14.92 -20.00 8.00
C LYS A 283 15.00 -18.53 8.40
N ARG A 284 15.99 -17.79 7.89
CA ARG A 284 16.20 -16.37 8.21
C ARG A 284 15.08 -15.50 7.63
N ARG A 285 14.66 -15.76 6.40
CA ARG A 285 13.54 -15.09 5.77
C ARG A 285 12.25 -15.21 6.60
N ALA A 286 11.92 -16.42 7.04
CA ALA A 286 10.75 -16.69 7.89
C ALA A 286 10.80 -15.92 9.22
N ALA A 287 11.96 -15.95 9.90
CA ALA A 287 12.16 -15.23 11.14
C ALA A 287 12.05 -13.70 10.96
N TYR A 288 12.66 -13.16 9.91
CA TYR A 288 12.64 -11.72 9.65
C TYR A 288 11.26 -11.20 9.22
N LEU A 289 10.54 -11.95 8.39
CA LEU A 289 9.19 -11.59 8.00
C LEU A 289 8.27 -11.52 9.21
N ARG A 290 8.21 -12.59 10.02
CA ARG A 290 7.43 -12.63 11.26
C ARG A 290 7.81 -11.49 12.20
N LYS A 291 9.12 -11.21 12.36
CA LYS A 291 9.56 -10.10 13.22
C LYS A 291 9.14 -8.72 12.70
N GLY A 292 9.12 -8.53 11.39
CA GLY A 292 8.58 -7.28 10.79
C GLY A 292 7.12 -7.05 11.16
N PHE A 293 6.29 -8.09 11.06
CA PHE A 293 4.89 -8.03 11.49
C PHE A 293 4.74 -7.79 13.00
N GLN A 294 5.59 -8.39 13.83
CA GLN A 294 5.61 -8.14 15.28
C GLN A 294 5.95 -6.67 15.58
N ILE A 295 6.96 -6.09 14.92
CA ILE A 295 7.33 -4.67 15.09
C ILE A 295 6.16 -3.77 14.69
N ALA A 296 5.47 -4.07 13.60
CA ALA A 296 4.29 -3.34 13.18
C ALA A 296 3.18 -3.41 14.24
N LEU A 297 2.86 -4.61 14.74
CA LEU A 297 1.83 -4.82 15.77
C LEU A 297 2.13 -4.06 17.07
N HIS A 298 3.40 -3.96 17.48
CA HIS A 298 3.79 -3.23 18.70
C HIS A 298 3.87 -1.71 18.51
N ASN A 299 3.65 -1.21 17.30
CA ASN A 299 3.58 0.23 17.06
C ASN A 299 2.12 0.72 17.12
N PRO A 300 1.71 1.51 18.14
CA PRO A 300 0.32 1.91 18.32
C PRO A 300 -0.24 2.79 17.20
N SER A 301 0.62 3.33 16.34
CA SER A 301 0.18 4.11 15.18
C SER A 301 -0.18 3.24 13.98
N VAL A 302 0.24 1.97 13.93
CA VAL A 302 0.00 1.08 12.78
C VAL A 302 -1.40 0.48 12.85
N ARG A 303 -2.12 0.50 11.73
CA ARG A 303 -3.45 -0.07 11.57
C ARG A 303 -3.49 -1.22 10.59
N GLU A 304 -2.48 -1.36 9.76
CA GLU A 304 -2.39 -2.40 8.75
C GLU A 304 -0.95 -2.79 8.47
N MET A 305 -0.73 -4.07 8.19
CA MET A 305 0.51 -4.61 7.64
C MET A 305 0.21 -5.55 6.49
N THR A 306 0.66 -5.21 5.28
CA THR A 306 0.39 -5.93 4.04
C THR A 306 1.58 -6.79 3.63
N GLN A 307 1.38 -8.09 3.47
CA GLN A 307 2.33 -8.97 2.78
C GLN A 307 2.23 -8.77 1.27
N TYR A 308 3.35 -8.56 0.63
CA TYR A 308 3.53 -8.52 -0.83
C TYR A 308 4.54 -9.60 -1.22
N THR A 309 4.30 -10.64 -1.97
CA THR A 309 3.14 -11.20 -2.67
C THR A 309 2.77 -12.55 -2.03
N LEU A 310 1.78 -13.30 -2.60
CA LEU A 310 1.37 -14.62 -2.09
C LEU A 310 2.03 -15.76 -2.83
N VAL A 311 1.89 -15.82 -4.16
CA VAL A 311 2.25 -16.98 -4.99
C VAL A 311 3.43 -16.65 -5.90
N ALA A 312 4.44 -17.52 -5.92
CA ALA A 312 5.59 -17.36 -6.80
C ALA A 312 5.18 -17.48 -8.27
N PRO A 313 5.65 -16.58 -9.15
CA PRO A 313 5.43 -16.74 -10.57
C PRO A 313 6.21 -17.95 -11.12
N PRO A 314 5.64 -18.72 -12.07
CA PRO A 314 6.24 -19.98 -12.57
C PRO A 314 7.60 -19.75 -13.23
N HIS A 315 7.79 -18.63 -13.91
CA HIS A 315 9.03 -18.29 -14.62
C HIS A 315 9.97 -17.35 -13.85
N GLY A 316 9.68 -17.15 -12.54
CA GLY A 316 10.41 -16.20 -11.72
C GLY A 316 10.01 -14.74 -11.97
N ALA A 317 10.46 -13.86 -11.10
CA ALA A 317 10.30 -12.41 -11.23
C ALA A 317 11.51 -11.71 -10.60
N VAL A 318 11.79 -10.49 -11.07
CA VAL A 318 12.81 -9.61 -10.48
C VAL A 318 12.45 -9.23 -9.03
N TRP A 319 11.15 -9.17 -8.76
CA TRP A 319 10.61 -8.89 -7.44
C TRP A 319 9.71 -10.05 -7.00
N ASP A 320 10.28 -11.04 -6.34
CA ASP A 320 9.57 -12.20 -5.80
C ASP A 320 9.70 -12.21 -4.27
N THR A 321 8.61 -11.91 -3.58
CA THR A 321 8.49 -11.97 -2.11
C THR A 321 7.39 -12.96 -1.68
N SER A 322 7.02 -13.87 -2.57
CA SER A 322 5.93 -14.84 -2.43
C SER A 322 6.08 -15.75 -1.22
N LEU A 323 4.97 -16.19 -0.67
CA LEU A 323 4.91 -17.08 0.50
C LEU A 323 4.70 -18.56 0.14
N VAL A 324 4.14 -18.81 -1.04
CA VAL A 324 3.93 -20.19 -1.55
C VAL A 324 4.56 -20.33 -2.93
N SER A 325 4.86 -21.58 -3.33
CA SER A 325 5.34 -21.85 -4.69
C SER A 325 4.27 -21.58 -5.75
N SER A 326 4.63 -21.63 -7.03
CA SER A 326 3.68 -21.54 -8.15
C SER A 326 2.63 -22.66 -8.14
N THR A 327 2.89 -23.78 -7.48
CA THR A 327 1.95 -24.90 -7.29
C THR A 327 1.16 -24.78 -5.97
N GLY A 328 1.42 -23.76 -5.14
CA GLY A 328 0.73 -23.52 -3.87
C GLY A 328 1.38 -24.20 -2.64
N ALA A 329 2.57 -24.81 -2.77
CA ALA A 329 3.28 -25.40 -1.63
C ALA A 329 3.77 -24.31 -0.65
N PRO A 330 3.40 -24.37 0.65
CA PRO A 330 3.76 -23.36 1.63
C PRO A 330 5.26 -23.33 1.92
N SER A 331 5.88 -22.16 1.93
CA SER A 331 7.26 -21.95 2.38
C SER A 331 7.35 -21.91 3.92
N SER A 332 8.58 -21.95 4.47
CA SER A 332 8.80 -21.71 5.90
C SER A 332 8.29 -20.33 6.34
N ALA A 333 8.35 -19.33 5.46
CA ALA A 333 7.84 -17.99 5.74
C ALA A 333 6.30 -17.98 5.85
N PHE A 334 5.60 -18.70 4.97
CA PHE A 334 4.15 -18.88 5.06
C PHE A 334 3.78 -19.51 6.41
N ARG A 335 4.35 -20.69 6.73
CA ARG A 335 4.02 -21.41 7.99
C ARG A 335 4.31 -20.56 9.22
N SER A 336 5.45 -19.86 9.25
CA SER A 336 5.84 -19.03 10.39
C SER A 336 4.92 -17.81 10.56
N LEU A 337 4.48 -17.19 9.46
CA LEU A 337 3.56 -16.05 9.52
C LEU A 337 2.16 -16.50 9.90
N SER A 338 1.62 -17.55 9.27
CA SER A 338 0.30 -18.12 9.57
C SER A 338 0.15 -18.52 11.06
N SER A 339 1.11 -19.29 11.58
CA SER A 339 1.09 -19.66 12.99
C SER A 339 1.10 -18.46 13.94
N TRP A 340 1.87 -17.43 13.60
CA TRP A 340 1.92 -16.21 14.41
C TRP A 340 0.64 -15.38 14.31
N THR A 341 0.09 -15.15 13.11
CA THR A 341 -1.13 -14.35 12.91
C THR A 341 -2.33 -14.97 13.61
N LEU A 342 -2.52 -16.28 13.48
CA LEU A 342 -3.60 -17.01 14.16
C LEU A 342 -3.46 -16.93 15.69
N GLY A 343 -2.25 -17.00 16.24
CA GLY A 343 -1.98 -16.78 17.66
C GLY A 343 -2.33 -15.36 18.10
N ALA A 344 -1.93 -14.35 17.32
CA ALA A 344 -2.20 -12.95 17.63
C ALA A 344 -3.70 -12.58 17.53
N VAL A 345 -4.46 -13.21 16.62
CA VAL A 345 -5.92 -13.09 16.55
C VAL A 345 -6.59 -13.61 17.83
N ARG A 346 -6.13 -14.76 18.36
CA ARG A 346 -6.68 -15.36 19.59
C ARG A 346 -6.54 -14.44 20.81
N VAL A 347 -5.46 -13.68 20.90
CA VAL A 347 -5.20 -12.73 22.00
C VAL A 347 -5.69 -11.31 21.72
N GLY A 348 -6.46 -11.11 20.64
CA GLY A 348 -7.08 -9.82 20.31
C GLY A 348 -6.13 -8.74 19.78
N GLY A 349 -4.87 -9.10 19.44
CA GLY A 349 -3.89 -8.16 18.89
C GLY A 349 -4.09 -7.83 17.41
N ILE A 350 -4.76 -8.73 16.66
CA ILE A 350 -5.05 -8.56 15.22
C ILE A 350 -6.56 -8.60 15.00
N ALA A 351 -7.05 -7.82 14.05
CA ALA A 351 -8.45 -7.81 13.64
C ALA A 351 -8.86 -9.19 13.10
N ARG A 352 -10.08 -9.61 13.44
CA ARG A 352 -10.72 -10.79 12.83
C ARG A 352 -11.44 -10.38 11.56
N ALA A 353 -11.54 -11.31 10.61
CA ALA A 353 -12.48 -11.13 9.51
C ALA A 353 -13.90 -11.00 10.06
N PRO A 354 -14.75 -10.11 9.53
CA PRO A 354 -16.18 -10.12 9.85
C PRO A 354 -16.77 -11.50 9.51
N ARG A 355 -17.65 -12.00 10.36
CA ARG A 355 -18.43 -13.22 10.10
C ARG A 355 -19.57 -12.93 9.18
#